data_4389701fe560a11b5347131b47f00bca
#
_entry.id   4389701fe560a11b5347131b47f00bca
#
_cell.length_a   1.000
_cell.length_b   1.000
_cell.length_c   1.000
_cell.angle_alpha   90.00
_cell.angle_beta   90.00
_cell.angle_gamma   90.00
#
_symmetry.space_group_name_H-M   'P 1'
#
loop_
_entity.id
_entity.type
_entity.pdbx_description
1 polymer ?
#
loop_
_entity_poly.entity_id
_entity_poly.type
_entity_poly.pdbx_seq_one_letter_code
_entity_poly.pdbx_strand_id
1 'polypeptide(L)'
;MPELPEVETIVRELRKKILGLKITDAWADRAKILKQAGGLTSFRKQVKGKEILSVRRRAKYIIMDIEGSKTLFIHQKISGHLLYGKWELVNGKWQSALKGPLKEDRQNGHIRFVLALNNGYQLALSDLTRFGKVILVDDDKVKDLKEISNLGPEPLETNFDDFKELFGSSTSKHRKKGRLKQVLMDPAFIAGIGNIYADEILWSSGFHPLSRTEN
;
A
#
# COMPACT_ATOMS: atom_id res chain seq x y z
N MET A 1 3.20 10.88 3.71
CA MET A 1 2.52 9.83 2.93
C MET A 1 3.59 8.87 2.45
N PRO A 2 3.51 7.58 2.77
CA PRO A 2 4.46 6.61 2.23
C PRO A 2 4.37 6.57 0.70
N GLU A 3 5.51 6.75 0.03
CA GLU A 3 5.67 6.62 -1.42
C GLU A 3 6.31 5.26 -1.74
N LEU A 4 6.73 5.04 -2.98
CA LEU A 4 7.25 3.74 -3.40
C LEU A 4 8.41 3.21 -2.52
N PRO A 5 9.47 4.00 -2.20
CA PRO A 5 10.60 3.47 -1.43
C PRO A 5 10.23 3.07 0.00
N GLU A 6 9.37 3.83 0.69
CA GLU A 6 8.90 3.47 2.02
C GLU A 6 8.04 2.20 1.98
N VAL A 7 7.15 2.09 0.97
CA VAL A 7 6.32 0.88 0.82
C VAL A 7 7.18 -0.34 0.48
N GLU A 8 8.20 -0.19 -0.37
CA GLU A 8 9.16 -1.26 -0.70
C GLU A 8 9.91 -1.74 0.54
N THR A 9 10.38 -0.81 1.38
CA THR A 9 11.05 -1.12 2.65
C THR A 9 10.14 -1.92 3.58
N ILE A 10 8.89 -1.49 3.73
CA ILE A 10 7.88 -2.20 4.53
C ILE A 10 7.66 -3.61 3.99
N VAL A 11 7.48 -3.76 2.68
CA VAL A 11 7.26 -5.08 2.05
C VAL A 11 8.44 -6.02 2.28
N ARG A 12 9.68 -5.53 2.14
CA ARG A 12 10.89 -6.33 2.41
C ARG A 12 10.97 -6.83 3.86
N GLU A 13 10.63 -5.96 4.80
CA GLU A 13 10.61 -6.31 6.23
C GLU A 13 9.44 -7.27 6.56
N LEU A 14 8.26 -7.03 6.01
CA LEU A 14 7.13 -7.92 6.22
C LEU A 14 7.38 -9.32 5.65
N ARG A 15 7.97 -9.41 4.46
CA ARG A 15 8.32 -10.70 3.84
C ARG A 15 9.15 -11.58 4.77
N LYS A 16 10.11 -11.00 5.52
CA LYS A 16 10.91 -11.73 6.49
C LYS A 16 10.13 -12.19 7.73
N LYS A 17 9.04 -11.49 8.08
CA LYS A 17 8.36 -11.64 9.37
C LYS A 17 7.06 -12.43 9.31
N ILE A 18 6.35 -12.38 8.16
CA ILE A 18 4.98 -12.91 8.09
C ILE A 18 4.76 -13.97 7.02
N LEU A 19 5.73 -14.22 6.15
CA LEU A 19 5.62 -15.26 5.12
C LEU A 19 5.44 -16.63 5.79
N GLY A 20 4.48 -17.43 5.33
CA GLY A 20 4.15 -18.75 5.88
C GLY A 20 3.33 -18.71 7.17
N LEU A 21 3.03 -17.54 7.73
CA LEU A 21 2.19 -17.45 8.92
C LEU A 21 0.71 -17.50 8.57
N LYS A 22 -0.09 -18.07 9.50
CA LYS A 22 -1.54 -18.15 9.36
C LYS A 22 -2.23 -16.99 10.06
N ILE A 23 -3.27 -16.48 9.42
CA ILE A 23 -4.13 -15.44 9.97
C ILE A 23 -5.08 -16.11 10.98
N THR A 24 -5.11 -15.64 12.22
CA THR A 24 -5.96 -16.18 13.28
C THR A 24 -7.24 -15.39 13.49
N ASP A 25 -7.16 -14.06 13.34
CA ASP A 25 -8.32 -13.17 13.45
C ASP A 25 -8.07 -11.83 12.73
N ALA A 26 -9.11 -10.99 12.65
CA ALA A 26 -9.02 -9.62 12.17
C ALA A 26 -9.94 -8.69 12.95
N TRP A 27 -9.58 -7.41 13.00
CA TRP A 27 -10.40 -6.36 13.58
C TRP A 27 -10.36 -5.10 12.71
N ALA A 28 -11.44 -4.34 12.73
CA ALA A 28 -11.53 -3.04 12.06
C ALA A 28 -12.41 -2.08 12.87
N ASP A 29 -12.02 -0.80 12.92
CA ASP A 29 -12.78 0.24 13.65
C ASP A 29 -14.11 0.58 12.96
N ARG A 30 -14.20 0.36 11.65
CA ARG A 30 -15.38 0.65 10.82
C ARG A 30 -15.57 -0.37 9.72
N ALA A 31 -16.81 -0.74 9.47
CA ALA A 31 -17.15 -1.64 8.36
C ALA A 31 -16.70 -1.11 6.98
N LYS A 32 -16.63 0.21 6.81
CA LYS A 32 -16.26 0.87 5.54
C LYS A 32 -14.87 0.48 5.04
N ILE A 33 -13.90 0.24 5.92
CA ILE A 33 -12.52 -0.11 5.52
C ILE A 33 -12.48 -1.49 4.83
N LEU A 34 -13.45 -2.38 5.16
CA LEU A 34 -13.59 -3.73 4.62
C LEU A 34 -14.82 -3.88 3.71
N LYS A 35 -15.32 -2.76 3.14
CA LYS A 35 -16.56 -2.76 2.34
C LYS A 35 -16.51 -3.76 1.18
N GLN A 36 -15.39 -3.86 0.48
CA GLN A 36 -15.24 -4.75 -0.67
C GLN A 36 -15.24 -6.22 -0.27
N ALA A 37 -14.83 -6.55 0.97
CA ALA A 37 -14.90 -7.90 1.53
C ALA A 37 -16.27 -8.25 2.13
N GLY A 38 -17.26 -7.38 2.04
CA GLY A 38 -18.58 -7.57 2.67
C GLY A 38 -18.60 -7.28 4.18
N GLY A 39 -17.64 -6.49 4.70
CA GLY A 39 -17.50 -6.13 6.10
C GLY A 39 -16.65 -7.11 6.91
N LEU A 40 -16.49 -6.85 8.22
CA LEU A 40 -15.56 -7.56 9.09
C LEU A 40 -15.89 -9.06 9.24
N THR A 41 -17.15 -9.41 9.42
CA THR A 41 -17.57 -10.83 9.58
C THR A 41 -17.25 -11.63 8.32
N SER A 42 -17.57 -11.11 7.15
CA SER A 42 -17.26 -11.73 5.86
C SER A 42 -15.75 -11.82 5.63
N PHE A 43 -15.01 -10.76 5.94
CA PHE A 43 -13.55 -10.74 5.85
C PHE A 43 -12.93 -11.85 6.71
N ARG A 44 -13.29 -11.91 8.00
CA ARG A 44 -12.82 -12.96 8.92
C ARG A 44 -13.06 -14.36 8.39
N LYS A 45 -14.26 -14.63 7.88
CA LYS A 45 -14.62 -15.95 7.31
C LYS A 45 -13.72 -16.33 6.13
N GLN A 46 -13.30 -15.34 5.34
CA GLN A 46 -12.48 -15.56 4.14
C GLN A 46 -10.99 -15.77 4.45
N VAL A 47 -10.46 -15.17 5.55
CA VAL A 47 -9.01 -15.18 5.82
C VAL A 47 -8.59 -16.01 7.02
N LYS A 48 -9.50 -16.32 7.96
CA LYS A 48 -9.17 -17.04 9.21
C LYS A 48 -8.65 -18.45 8.90
N GLY A 49 -7.53 -18.82 9.50
CA GLY A 49 -6.84 -20.09 9.31
C GLY A 49 -6.00 -20.16 8.04
N LYS A 50 -6.05 -19.15 7.17
CA LYS A 50 -5.35 -19.11 5.90
C LYS A 50 -3.92 -18.61 6.07
N GLU A 51 -3.02 -19.17 5.25
CA GLU A 51 -1.60 -18.84 5.22
C GLU A 51 -1.31 -17.66 4.31
N ILE A 52 -0.33 -16.84 4.68
CA ILE A 52 0.22 -15.76 3.83
C ILE A 52 1.29 -16.37 2.92
N LEU A 53 0.98 -16.52 1.64
CA LEU A 53 1.81 -17.21 0.66
C LEU A 53 2.87 -16.31 0.03
N SER A 54 2.58 -15.02 -0.10
CA SER A 54 3.53 -14.03 -0.60
C SER A 54 3.28 -12.64 0.00
N VAL A 55 4.32 -11.81 -0.04
CA VAL A 55 4.23 -10.37 0.26
C VAL A 55 4.97 -9.62 -0.82
N ARG A 56 4.29 -8.76 -1.56
CA ARG A 56 4.84 -8.02 -2.70
C ARG A 56 4.32 -6.60 -2.75
N ARG A 57 4.87 -5.76 -3.62
CA ARG A 57 4.46 -4.38 -3.85
C ARG A 57 3.95 -4.20 -5.28
N ARG A 58 2.99 -3.31 -5.45
CA ARG A 58 2.66 -2.67 -6.72
C ARG A 58 2.36 -1.19 -6.46
N ALA A 59 3.10 -0.29 -7.08
CA ALA A 59 3.03 1.15 -6.77
C ALA A 59 3.18 1.42 -5.26
N LYS A 60 2.17 2.01 -4.63
CA LYS A 60 2.11 2.28 -3.17
C LYS A 60 1.21 1.28 -2.43
N TYR A 61 0.92 0.12 -3.03
CA TYR A 61 0.17 -0.97 -2.41
C TYR A 61 1.09 -2.04 -1.86
N ILE A 62 0.83 -2.45 -0.63
CA ILE A 62 1.32 -3.70 -0.03
C ILE A 62 0.32 -4.78 -0.43
N ILE A 63 0.80 -5.87 -0.99
CA ILE A 63 -0.02 -6.96 -1.52
C ILE A 63 0.40 -8.25 -0.83
N MET A 64 -0.58 -8.99 -0.33
CA MET A 64 -0.38 -10.31 0.27
C MET A 64 -1.27 -11.31 -0.44
N ASP A 65 -0.66 -12.33 -1.03
CA ASP A 65 -1.39 -13.45 -1.57
C ASP A 65 -1.67 -14.43 -0.43
N ILE A 66 -2.94 -14.84 -0.28
CA ILE A 66 -3.45 -15.62 0.85
C ILE A 66 -3.98 -16.95 0.32
N GLU A 67 -3.74 -18.03 1.04
CA GLU A 67 -4.24 -19.36 0.75
C GLU A 67 -5.75 -19.35 0.43
N GLY A 68 -6.18 -20.09 -0.59
CA GLY A 68 -7.56 -20.15 -1.05
C GLY A 68 -7.88 -19.07 -2.08
N SER A 69 -6.90 -18.73 -2.92
CA SER A 69 -7.04 -17.83 -4.08
C SER A 69 -7.58 -16.45 -3.70
N LYS A 70 -6.99 -15.86 -2.66
CA LYS A 70 -7.32 -14.51 -2.18
C LYS A 70 -6.12 -13.61 -2.20
N THR A 71 -6.31 -12.37 -2.66
CA THR A 71 -5.30 -11.32 -2.60
C THR A 71 -5.78 -10.17 -1.72
N LEU A 72 -4.97 -9.80 -0.73
CA LEU A 72 -5.19 -8.68 0.18
C LEU A 72 -4.30 -7.51 -0.23
N PHE A 73 -4.91 -6.36 -0.49
CA PHE A 73 -4.24 -5.10 -0.77
C PHE A 73 -4.36 -4.14 0.41
N ILE A 74 -3.26 -3.52 0.79
CA ILE A 74 -3.24 -2.45 1.79
C ILE A 74 -2.60 -1.21 1.18
N HIS A 75 -3.31 -0.08 1.23
CA HIS A 75 -2.78 1.23 0.83
C HIS A 75 -2.82 2.19 2.01
N GLN A 76 -1.67 2.67 2.43
CA GLN A 76 -1.51 3.49 3.64
C GLN A 76 -2.06 4.92 3.47
N LYS A 77 -2.15 5.43 2.23
CA LYS A 77 -2.60 6.79 1.92
C LYS A 77 -1.73 7.86 2.62
N ILE A 78 -2.34 8.90 3.23
CA ILE A 78 -1.64 10.11 3.69
C ILE A 78 -0.91 9.86 5.01
N SER A 79 -1.60 9.34 6.02
CA SER A 79 -1.09 9.17 7.38
C SER A 79 -1.05 7.70 7.85
N GLY A 80 -1.29 6.77 6.94
CA GLY A 80 -1.30 5.36 7.29
C GLY A 80 0.11 4.81 7.54
N HIS A 81 0.22 3.98 8.58
CA HIS A 81 1.42 3.22 8.93
C HIS A 81 1.02 1.77 9.16
N LEU A 82 1.62 0.84 8.41
CA LEU A 82 1.44 -0.59 8.66
C LEU A 82 2.56 -1.08 9.58
N LEU A 83 2.16 -1.53 10.75
CA LEU A 83 3.04 -1.84 11.86
C LEU A 83 2.99 -3.33 12.18
N TYR A 84 4.12 -3.96 12.44
CA TYR A 84 4.21 -5.33 12.93
C TYR A 84 4.64 -5.32 14.39
N GLY A 85 3.81 -5.88 15.29
CA GLY A 85 4.07 -5.88 16.72
C GLY A 85 3.04 -6.68 17.51
N LYS A 86 2.89 -6.33 18.78
CA LYS A 86 1.85 -6.87 19.66
C LYS A 86 0.97 -5.75 20.17
N TRP A 87 -0.32 -5.86 19.93
CA TRP A 87 -1.32 -4.89 20.39
C TRP A 87 -2.36 -5.57 21.26
N GLU A 88 -2.82 -4.85 22.24
CA GLU A 88 -3.89 -5.23 23.17
C GLU A 88 -4.96 -4.15 23.23
N LEU A 89 -6.18 -4.55 23.50
CA LEU A 89 -7.31 -3.63 23.63
C LEU A 89 -7.46 -3.23 25.09
N VAL A 90 -7.03 -2.00 25.42
CA VAL A 90 -7.11 -1.43 26.78
C VAL A 90 -8.13 -0.31 26.78
N ASN A 91 -9.18 -0.43 27.60
CA ASN A 91 -10.27 0.56 27.69
C ASN A 91 -10.85 0.95 26.32
N GLY A 92 -11.04 -0.03 25.44
CA GLY A 92 -11.61 0.18 24.11
C GLY A 92 -10.65 0.81 23.07
N LYS A 93 -9.37 0.99 23.42
CA LYS A 93 -8.32 1.51 22.52
C LYS A 93 -7.20 0.49 22.34
N TRP A 94 -6.78 0.30 21.11
CA TRP A 94 -5.61 -0.49 20.81
C TRP A 94 -4.33 0.22 21.23
N GLN A 95 -3.49 -0.47 21.99
CA GLN A 95 -2.18 0.00 22.42
C GLN A 95 -1.12 -1.07 22.17
N SER A 96 0.10 -0.65 21.87
CA SER A 96 1.21 -1.60 21.77
C SER A 96 1.53 -2.19 23.15
N ALA A 97 1.57 -3.52 23.23
CA ALA A 97 2.08 -4.24 24.40
C ALA A 97 3.61 -4.21 24.49
N LEU A 98 4.29 -3.85 23.39
CA LEU A 98 5.74 -3.70 23.34
C LEU A 98 6.16 -2.29 23.75
N LYS A 99 7.21 -2.18 24.54
CA LYS A 99 7.86 -0.89 24.87
C LYS A 99 8.60 -0.33 23.63
N GLY A 100 8.94 0.96 23.67
CA GLY A 100 9.69 1.64 22.62
C GLY A 100 8.82 2.28 21.54
N PRO A 101 9.36 2.54 20.34
CA PRO A 101 8.74 3.42 19.32
C PRO A 101 7.32 3.03 18.93
N LEU A 102 6.97 1.74 18.94
CA LEU A 102 5.61 1.29 18.63
C LEU A 102 4.55 1.84 19.60
N LYS A 103 4.92 2.02 20.88
CA LYS A 103 4.05 2.53 21.94
C LYS A 103 4.17 4.04 22.10
N GLU A 104 5.37 4.57 21.97
CA GLU A 104 5.73 5.95 22.33
C GLU A 104 5.36 6.94 21.22
N ASP A 105 5.43 6.52 19.96
CA ASP A 105 5.02 7.37 18.85
C ASP A 105 3.48 7.50 18.81
N ARG A 106 3.00 8.72 19.03
CA ARG A 106 1.58 9.07 19.03
C ARG A 106 0.87 8.73 17.71
N GLN A 107 1.58 8.73 16.60
CA GLN A 107 1.03 8.38 15.30
C GLN A 107 0.60 6.90 15.24
N ASN A 108 1.22 6.03 16.03
CA ASN A 108 0.89 4.61 16.12
C ASN A 108 -0.37 4.31 16.92
N GLY A 109 -0.94 5.29 17.62
CA GLY A 109 -2.16 5.15 18.45
C GLY A 109 -3.49 5.17 17.68
N HIS A 110 -3.46 5.40 16.36
CA HIS A 110 -4.69 5.53 15.54
C HIS A 110 -5.03 4.23 14.81
N ILE A 111 -5.08 3.10 15.51
CA ILE A 111 -5.32 1.78 14.90
C ILE A 111 -6.73 1.72 14.28
N ARG A 112 -6.79 1.32 13.00
CA ARG A 112 -8.00 1.19 12.19
C ARG A 112 -8.29 -0.22 11.71
N PHE A 113 -7.25 -1.02 11.59
CA PHE A 113 -7.34 -2.41 11.17
C PHE A 113 -6.24 -3.21 11.86
N VAL A 114 -6.56 -4.44 12.26
CA VAL A 114 -5.61 -5.38 12.85
C VAL A 114 -5.81 -6.74 12.20
N LEU A 115 -4.71 -7.38 11.84
CA LEU A 115 -4.66 -8.76 11.38
C LEU A 115 -3.81 -9.57 12.37
N ALA A 116 -4.43 -10.48 13.08
CA ALA A 116 -3.73 -11.33 14.04
C ALA A 116 -3.11 -12.56 13.36
N LEU A 117 -1.93 -12.96 13.81
CA LEU A 117 -1.14 -14.05 13.24
C LEU A 117 -0.89 -15.16 14.27
N ASN A 118 -0.64 -16.38 13.80
CA ASN A 118 -0.49 -17.57 14.65
C ASN A 118 0.80 -17.59 15.48
N ASN A 119 1.72 -16.66 15.27
CA ASN A 119 2.92 -16.49 16.12
C ASN A 119 2.70 -15.50 17.28
N GLY A 120 1.45 -15.06 17.51
CA GLY A 120 1.09 -14.12 18.56
C GLY A 120 1.41 -12.65 18.26
N TYR A 121 1.92 -12.34 17.06
CA TYR A 121 2.08 -10.97 16.56
C TYR A 121 0.89 -10.56 15.71
N GLN A 122 0.84 -9.28 15.40
CA GLN A 122 -0.22 -8.68 14.59
C GLN A 122 0.36 -7.69 13.58
N LEU A 123 -0.34 -7.53 12.46
CA LEU A 123 -0.21 -6.36 11.59
C LEU A 123 -1.29 -5.37 11.97
N ALA A 124 -0.92 -4.15 12.29
CA ALA A 124 -1.85 -3.09 12.64
C ALA A 124 -1.69 -1.90 11.68
N LEU A 125 -2.77 -1.46 11.06
CA LEU A 125 -2.81 -0.23 10.28
C LEU A 125 -3.25 0.91 11.21
N SER A 126 -2.30 1.77 11.56
CA SER A 126 -2.58 3.05 12.20
C SER A 126 -2.79 4.12 11.14
N ASP A 127 -3.87 4.89 11.21
CA ASP A 127 -4.18 5.94 10.24
C ASP A 127 -5.05 7.03 10.87
N LEU A 128 -4.45 8.19 11.12
CA LEU A 128 -5.14 9.35 11.67
C LEU A 128 -6.26 9.83 10.75
N THR A 129 -5.99 9.95 9.45
CA THR A 129 -6.92 10.50 8.45
C THR A 129 -8.03 9.55 8.03
N ARG A 130 -7.89 8.25 8.28
CA ARG A 130 -8.85 7.21 7.90
C ARG A 130 -9.08 7.06 6.39
N PHE A 131 -8.09 7.42 5.58
CA PHE A 131 -8.10 7.25 4.12
C PHE A 131 -7.46 5.93 3.68
N GLY A 132 -6.76 5.24 4.58
CA GLY A 132 -6.18 3.93 4.34
C GLY A 132 -7.20 2.94 3.79
N LYS A 133 -6.76 2.09 2.88
CA LYS A 133 -7.62 1.07 2.24
C LYS A 133 -7.13 -0.32 2.58
N VAL A 134 -8.07 -1.21 2.84
CA VAL A 134 -7.86 -2.66 2.97
C VAL A 134 -8.85 -3.33 2.02
N ILE A 135 -8.34 -4.01 1.00
CA ILE A 135 -9.14 -4.58 -0.09
C ILE A 135 -8.82 -6.06 -0.17
N LEU A 136 -9.81 -6.93 -0.04
CA LEU A 136 -9.69 -8.36 -0.26
C LEU A 136 -10.51 -8.75 -1.48
N VAL A 137 -9.88 -9.43 -2.42
CA VAL A 137 -10.51 -9.91 -3.66
C VAL A 137 -10.08 -11.33 -3.97
N ASP A 138 -10.84 -12.01 -4.82
CA ASP A 138 -10.42 -13.25 -5.44
C ASP A 138 -9.28 -12.98 -6.45
N ASP A 139 -8.35 -13.92 -6.60
CA ASP A 139 -7.17 -13.73 -7.46
C ASP A 139 -7.54 -13.48 -8.93
N ASP A 140 -8.61 -14.10 -9.41
CA ASP A 140 -9.14 -13.91 -10.76
C ASP A 140 -9.65 -12.48 -11.01
N LYS A 141 -10.08 -11.77 -9.95
CA LYS A 141 -10.59 -10.39 -10.01
C LYS A 141 -9.52 -9.31 -9.82
N VAL A 142 -8.29 -9.69 -9.54
CA VAL A 142 -7.19 -8.72 -9.33
C VAL A 142 -6.98 -7.82 -10.55
N LYS A 143 -7.08 -8.38 -11.77
CA LYS A 143 -6.91 -7.64 -13.02
C LYS A 143 -8.00 -6.59 -13.25
N ASP A 144 -9.20 -6.83 -12.73
CA ASP A 144 -10.35 -5.94 -12.88
C ASP A 144 -10.40 -4.86 -11.80
N LEU A 145 -9.54 -4.96 -10.79
CA LEU A 145 -9.47 -3.99 -9.71
C LEU A 145 -8.95 -2.65 -10.23
N LYS A 146 -9.80 -1.63 -10.31
CA LYS A 146 -9.47 -0.30 -10.84
C LYS A 146 -8.25 0.34 -10.19
N GLU A 147 -8.02 0.04 -8.91
CA GLU A 147 -6.87 0.47 -8.14
C GLU A 147 -5.54 -0.05 -8.70
N ILE A 148 -5.56 -1.12 -9.48
CA ILE A 148 -4.38 -1.79 -10.03
C ILE A 148 -4.35 -1.69 -11.56
N SER A 149 -5.48 -1.92 -12.24
CA SER A 149 -5.55 -1.97 -13.70
C SER A 149 -5.21 -0.63 -14.38
N ASN A 150 -5.40 0.48 -13.69
CA ASN A 150 -5.10 1.82 -14.20
C ASN A 150 -3.67 2.31 -13.88
N LEU A 151 -2.85 1.50 -13.22
CA LEU A 151 -1.49 1.91 -12.87
C LEU A 151 -0.56 1.80 -14.08
N GLY A 152 0.22 2.85 -14.31
CA GLY A 152 1.34 2.87 -15.25
C GLY A 152 2.47 1.90 -14.85
N PRO A 153 3.57 1.85 -15.59
CA PRO A 153 4.70 0.98 -15.31
C PRO A 153 5.35 1.26 -13.95
N GLU A 154 6.06 0.26 -13.42
CA GLU A 154 6.85 0.39 -12.20
C GLU A 154 8.18 1.09 -12.50
N PRO A 155 8.53 2.19 -11.81
CA PRO A 155 9.75 2.93 -12.12
C PRO A 155 11.03 2.13 -11.88
N LEU A 156 11.02 1.16 -10.94
CA LEU A 156 12.18 0.30 -10.66
C LEU A 156 12.38 -0.82 -11.69
N GLU A 157 11.40 -1.07 -12.54
CA GLU A 157 11.40 -2.12 -13.57
C GLU A 157 11.44 -1.53 -14.97
N THR A 158 11.23 -0.21 -15.10
CA THR A 158 11.20 0.51 -16.37
C THR A 158 12.63 0.89 -16.78
N ASN A 159 13.08 0.44 -17.95
CA ASN A 159 14.35 0.89 -18.53
C ASN A 159 14.21 2.28 -19.15
N PHE A 160 15.34 2.86 -19.60
CA PHE A 160 15.37 4.21 -20.14
C PHE A 160 14.56 4.37 -21.43
N ASP A 161 14.59 3.40 -22.32
CA ASP A 161 13.87 3.47 -23.59
C ASP A 161 12.37 3.39 -23.37
N ASP A 162 11.89 2.47 -22.54
CA ASP A 162 10.49 2.39 -22.13
C ASP A 162 10.02 3.67 -21.46
N PHE A 163 10.85 4.25 -20.56
CA PHE A 163 10.54 5.52 -19.91
C PHE A 163 10.42 6.67 -20.92
N LYS A 164 11.35 6.74 -21.90
CA LYS A 164 11.32 7.73 -22.97
C LYS A 164 10.04 7.63 -23.81
N GLU A 165 9.58 6.41 -24.08
CA GLU A 165 8.34 6.18 -24.83
C GLU A 165 7.10 6.72 -24.13
N LEU A 166 7.08 6.79 -22.80
CA LEU A 166 5.96 7.41 -22.06
C LEU A 166 5.75 8.88 -22.46
N PHE A 167 6.81 9.59 -22.83
CA PHE A 167 6.76 10.99 -23.29
C PHE A 167 6.60 11.11 -24.81
N GLY A 168 7.17 10.21 -25.59
CA GLY A 168 7.41 10.39 -27.03
C GLY A 168 6.36 9.81 -27.96
N SER A 169 5.68 8.75 -27.62
CA SER A 169 4.75 8.07 -28.53
C SER A 169 3.37 8.74 -28.55
N SER A 170 2.92 9.18 -29.73
CA SER A 170 1.55 9.68 -29.93
C SER A 170 0.48 8.60 -29.69
N THR A 171 0.89 7.33 -29.73
CA THR A 171 0.02 6.14 -29.54
C THR A 171 0.05 5.62 -28.11
N SER A 172 0.95 6.10 -27.26
CA SER A 172 1.04 5.67 -25.86
C SER A 172 -0.23 6.04 -25.10
N LYS A 173 -0.88 5.04 -24.52
CA LYS A 173 -2.03 5.22 -23.59
C LYS A 173 -1.67 6.07 -22.36
N HIS A 174 -0.40 6.20 -22.07
CA HIS A 174 0.14 6.88 -20.89
C HIS A 174 0.63 8.29 -21.17
N ARG A 175 0.71 8.72 -22.46
CA ARG A 175 1.16 10.07 -22.81
C ARG A 175 0.27 11.13 -22.17
N LYS A 176 0.88 11.94 -21.33
CA LYS A 176 0.20 13.06 -20.67
C LYS A 176 0.92 14.36 -20.95
N LYS A 177 0.11 15.39 -21.23
CA LYS A 177 0.56 16.76 -21.37
C LYS A 177 0.31 17.52 -20.08
N GLY A 178 1.21 18.42 -19.73
CA GLY A 178 1.03 19.29 -18.58
C GLY A 178 2.31 19.60 -17.85
N ARG A 179 2.17 20.06 -16.61
CA ARG A 179 3.35 20.35 -15.75
C ARG A 179 4.07 19.04 -15.42
N LEU A 180 5.37 19.01 -15.59
CA LEU A 180 6.19 17.82 -15.46
C LEU A 180 6.00 17.13 -14.09
N LYS A 181 5.97 17.91 -13.01
CA LYS A 181 5.69 17.38 -11.67
C LYS A 181 4.33 16.66 -11.59
N GLN A 182 3.29 17.24 -12.17
CA GLN A 182 1.94 16.63 -12.14
C GLN A 182 1.89 15.34 -12.96
N VAL A 183 2.60 15.30 -14.09
CA VAL A 183 2.70 14.10 -14.93
C VAL A 183 3.45 13.00 -14.21
N LEU A 184 4.59 13.28 -13.56
CA LEU A 184 5.33 12.31 -12.76
C LEU A 184 4.53 11.77 -11.57
N MET A 185 3.68 12.59 -10.97
CA MET A 185 2.82 12.18 -9.84
C MET A 185 1.57 11.42 -10.25
N ASP A 186 1.25 11.36 -11.55
CA ASP A 186 0.09 10.62 -12.02
C ASP A 186 0.38 9.10 -12.01
N PRO A 187 -0.31 8.32 -11.16
CA PRO A 187 -0.03 6.89 -11.06
C PRO A 187 -0.38 6.11 -12.33
N ALA A 188 -1.14 6.69 -13.26
CA ALA A 188 -1.42 6.07 -14.56
C ALA A 188 -0.30 6.33 -15.58
N PHE A 189 0.52 7.36 -15.39
CA PHE A 189 1.70 7.63 -16.20
C PHE A 189 2.87 6.75 -15.76
N ILE A 190 3.25 6.85 -14.49
CA ILE A 190 4.27 6.03 -13.85
C ILE A 190 3.86 5.77 -12.40
N ALA A 191 3.94 4.52 -11.95
CA ALA A 191 3.36 4.15 -10.67
C ALA A 191 4.32 4.42 -9.49
N GLY A 192 3.78 4.86 -8.34
CA GLY A 192 4.53 4.89 -7.09
C GLY A 192 5.24 6.19 -6.75
N ILE A 193 5.45 7.10 -7.68
CA ILE A 193 6.00 8.44 -7.42
C ILE A 193 4.95 9.30 -6.71
N GLY A 194 5.37 10.02 -5.69
CA GLY A 194 4.54 10.99 -5.00
C GLY A 194 5.17 12.37 -4.98
N ASN A 195 4.77 13.20 -4.05
CA ASN A 195 5.20 14.59 -4.03
C ASN A 195 6.69 14.74 -3.71
N ILE A 196 7.20 13.96 -2.76
CA ILE A 196 8.60 14.02 -2.33
C ILE A 196 9.52 13.57 -3.46
N TYR A 197 9.29 12.36 -3.98
CA TYR A 197 10.16 11.83 -5.04
C TYR A 197 9.99 12.55 -6.37
N ALA A 198 8.84 13.15 -6.67
CA ALA A 198 8.72 14.03 -7.83
C ALA A 198 9.62 15.27 -7.71
N ASP A 199 9.73 15.88 -6.54
CA ASP A 199 10.62 17.02 -6.29
C ASP A 199 12.09 16.60 -6.37
N GLU A 200 12.47 15.48 -5.77
CA GLU A 200 13.84 14.95 -5.82
C GLU A 200 14.28 14.60 -7.24
N ILE A 201 13.40 13.97 -8.03
CA ILE A 201 13.66 13.65 -9.44
C ILE A 201 13.90 14.93 -10.24
N LEU A 202 13.02 15.92 -10.12
CA LEU A 202 13.11 17.17 -10.85
C LEU A 202 14.36 17.98 -10.46
N TRP A 203 14.64 18.04 -9.17
CA TRP A 203 15.83 18.68 -8.63
C TRP A 203 17.10 18.03 -9.18
N SER A 204 17.21 16.71 -9.08
CA SER A 204 18.35 15.94 -9.57
C SER A 204 18.56 16.06 -11.08
N SER A 205 17.48 16.25 -11.84
CA SER A 205 17.48 16.38 -13.30
C SER A 205 17.60 17.82 -13.79
N GLY A 206 17.65 18.81 -12.89
CA GLY A 206 17.74 20.23 -13.24
C GLY A 206 16.47 20.82 -13.85
N PHE A 207 15.32 20.17 -13.71
CA PHE A 207 14.05 20.68 -14.23
C PHE A 207 13.28 21.49 -13.18
N HIS A 208 12.74 22.63 -13.59
CA HIS A 208 11.83 23.38 -12.76
C HIS A 208 10.48 22.65 -12.63
N PRO A 209 9.83 22.61 -11.43
CA PRO A 209 8.56 21.88 -11.24
C PRO A 209 7.40 22.33 -12.12
N LEU A 210 7.46 23.57 -12.62
CA LEU A 210 6.45 24.13 -13.54
C LEU A 210 6.80 23.89 -15.02
N SER A 211 7.96 23.31 -15.33
CA SER A 211 8.29 22.90 -16.71
C SER A 211 7.20 22.01 -17.28
N ARG A 212 6.95 22.15 -18.57
CA ARG A 212 5.91 21.38 -19.27
C ARG A 212 6.52 20.26 -20.08
N THR A 213 5.75 19.18 -20.26
CA THR A 213 6.19 18.02 -21.07
C THR A 213 6.21 18.29 -22.56
N GLU A 214 5.64 19.40 -23.01
CA GLU A 214 5.60 19.79 -24.43
C GLU A 214 6.76 20.71 -24.87
N ASN A 215 7.61 21.13 -23.95
CA ASN A 215 8.74 22.05 -24.22
C ASN A 215 10.06 21.31 -24.30
#